data_2d727b60582d21e2854212bd1d736f27
#
_entry.id   2d727b60582d21e2854212bd1d736f27
#
_cell.length_a   1.000
_cell.length_b   1.000
_cell.length_c   1.000
_cell.angle_alpha   90.00
_cell.angle_beta   90.00
_cell.angle_gamma   90.00
#
_symmetry.space_group_name_H-M   'P 1'
#
loop_
_entity.id
_entity.type
_entity.pdbx_description
1 polymer ?
#
loop_
_entity_poly.entity_id
_entity_poly.type
_entity_poly.pdbx_seq_one_letter_code
_entity_poly.pdbx_strand_id
1 'polypeptide(L)'
;VTAECGEFSFKSVKKACEIGAKAIVTAPVAKNSLYLAGHKFNGQTEILQKYLAHDNQLAEMLFLANNFKVLLLTRHVALKNINLTKELVVEKILNLRGFFRQHFNIENPKFALCGFNPHAGEDGILGKEEIDILIPAVDKLREKGVNITKPLPADTLFVEAAREYFEEQTSVKYDCYIANYHDQGLIPIKTVAGDKTVNMTIGLDIIRTSPGHGTAFDIAGKNIADETGMIEAIKAVL
;
A
#
# COMPACT_ATOMS: atom_id res chain seq x y z
N VAL A 1 -25.17 -3.24 -9.23
CA VAL A 1 -24.25 -2.23 -9.81
C VAL A 1 -25.07 -1.27 -10.65
N THR A 2 -25.22 -0.02 -10.20
CA THR A 2 -25.99 1.03 -10.90
C THR A 2 -25.24 2.35 -10.92
N ALA A 3 -25.62 3.26 -11.81
CA ALA A 3 -25.08 4.62 -11.85
C ALA A 3 -25.43 5.41 -10.58
N GLU A 4 -26.64 5.24 -10.04
CA GLU A 4 -27.09 5.89 -8.82
C GLU A 4 -26.21 5.51 -7.61
N CYS A 5 -25.90 4.21 -7.44
CA CYS A 5 -24.96 3.75 -6.40
C CYS A 5 -23.56 4.32 -6.61
N GLY A 6 -23.12 4.47 -7.87
CA GLY A 6 -21.84 5.08 -8.21
C GLY A 6 -21.78 6.55 -7.83
N GLU A 7 -22.82 7.31 -8.16
CA GLU A 7 -22.95 8.73 -7.81
C GLU A 7 -22.96 8.94 -6.29
N PHE A 8 -23.74 8.10 -5.57
CA PHE A 8 -23.79 8.14 -4.11
C PHE A 8 -22.41 7.85 -3.50
N SER A 9 -21.72 6.79 -3.96
CA SER A 9 -20.38 6.44 -3.48
C SER A 9 -19.38 7.56 -3.73
N PHE A 10 -19.39 8.16 -4.93
CA PHE A 10 -18.53 9.29 -5.27
C PHE A 10 -18.80 10.49 -4.37
N LYS A 11 -20.06 10.91 -4.22
CA LYS A 11 -20.46 12.03 -3.35
C LYS A 11 -20.06 11.79 -1.89
N SER A 12 -20.18 10.56 -1.39
CA SER A 12 -19.78 10.22 -0.01
C SER A 12 -18.29 10.40 0.20
N VAL A 13 -17.43 9.89 -0.71
CA VAL A 13 -15.98 10.05 -0.62
C VAL A 13 -15.60 11.53 -0.77
N LYS A 14 -16.17 12.23 -1.74
CA LYS A 14 -15.94 13.67 -1.93
C LYS A 14 -16.31 14.47 -0.69
N LYS A 15 -17.48 14.19 -0.11
CA LYS A 15 -17.94 14.85 1.12
C LYS A 15 -17.00 14.60 2.30
N ALA A 16 -16.48 13.36 2.44
CA ALA A 16 -15.49 13.05 3.46
C ALA A 16 -14.20 13.89 3.30
N CYS A 17 -13.75 14.13 2.05
CA CYS A 17 -12.62 15.02 1.78
C CYS A 17 -12.90 16.48 2.22
N GLU A 18 -14.14 16.97 2.07
CA GLU A 18 -14.53 18.36 2.37
C GLU A 18 -14.69 18.63 3.88
N ILE A 19 -14.89 17.62 4.71
CA ILE A 19 -15.18 17.78 6.16
C ILE A 19 -13.92 18.21 6.95
N GLY A 20 -12.72 18.01 6.38
CA GLY A 20 -11.47 18.33 7.08
C GLY A 20 -11.17 17.36 8.25
N ALA A 21 -11.61 16.10 8.14
CA ALA A 21 -11.30 15.08 9.13
C ALA A 21 -9.80 14.76 9.15
N LYS A 22 -9.27 14.37 10.30
CA LYS A 22 -7.86 13.93 10.43
C LYS A 22 -7.60 12.58 9.78
N ALA A 23 -8.63 11.73 9.71
CA ALA A 23 -8.58 10.41 9.08
C ALA A 23 -9.94 10.07 8.46
N ILE A 24 -9.93 9.24 7.42
CA ILE A 24 -11.12 8.73 6.73
C ILE A 24 -11.03 7.20 6.69
N VAL A 25 -12.10 6.54 7.13
CA VAL A 25 -12.26 5.09 6.93
C VAL A 25 -13.36 4.88 5.90
N THR A 26 -13.06 4.16 4.82
CA THR A 26 -14.03 3.94 3.74
C THR A 26 -14.39 2.47 3.58
N ALA A 27 -15.68 2.21 3.35
CA ALA A 27 -16.15 0.91 2.85
C ALA A 27 -15.72 0.69 1.39
N PRO A 28 -15.69 -0.55 0.89
CA PRO A 28 -15.42 -0.85 -0.52
C PRO A 28 -16.38 -0.17 -1.48
N VAL A 29 -15.88 0.23 -2.65
CA VAL A 29 -16.69 0.85 -3.72
C VAL A 29 -16.58 0.06 -5.01
N ALA A 30 -17.71 -0.12 -5.69
CA ALA A 30 -17.75 -0.78 -6.99
C ALA A 30 -17.28 0.16 -8.11
N LYS A 31 -16.15 -0.14 -8.73
CA LYS A 31 -15.59 0.66 -9.83
C LYS A 31 -16.58 0.79 -11.00
N ASN A 32 -17.25 -0.31 -11.35
CA ASN A 32 -18.26 -0.30 -12.43
C ASN A 32 -19.40 0.68 -12.15
N SER A 33 -19.83 0.82 -10.89
CA SER A 33 -20.86 1.81 -10.53
C SER A 33 -20.35 3.23 -10.70
N LEU A 34 -19.08 3.53 -10.31
CA LEU A 34 -18.45 4.84 -10.55
C LEU A 34 -18.41 5.17 -12.04
N TYR A 35 -17.98 4.21 -12.87
CA TYR A 35 -17.93 4.40 -14.33
C TYR A 35 -19.29 4.64 -14.94
N LEU A 36 -20.34 3.89 -14.52
CA LEU A 36 -21.72 4.10 -14.96
C LEU A 36 -22.25 5.51 -14.57
N ALA A 37 -21.80 6.05 -13.45
CA ALA A 37 -22.10 7.40 -13.00
C ALA A 37 -21.26 8.49 -13.71
N GLY A 38 -20.39 8.12 -14.65
CA GLY A 38 -19.51 9.05 -15.36
C GLY A 38 -18.21 9.40 -14.63
N HIS A 39 -17.95 8.81 -13.47
CA HIS A 39 -16.73 9.06 -12.69
C HIS A 39 -15.63 8.06 -13.06
N LYS A 40 -14.69 8.50 -13.91
CA LYS A 40 -13.60 7.64 -14.44
C LYS A 40 -12.40 7.60 -13.48
N PHE A 41 -12.58 6.97 -12.32
CA PHE A 41 -11.51 6.70 -11.35
C PHE A 41 -11.25 5.19 -11.23
N ASN A 42 -9.98 4.80 -11.15
CA ASN A 42 -9.60 3.40 -10.96
C ASN A 42 -9.87 2.88 -9.55
N GLY A 43 -10.14 3.78 -8.60
CA GLY A 43 -10.48 3.48 -7.21
C GLY A 43 -10.63 4.73 -6.38
N GLN A 44 -10.79 4.55 -5.08
CA GLN A 44 -10.96 5.66 -4.14
C GLN A 44 -9.68 6.47 -3.94
N THR A 45 -8.50 5.83 -4.05
CA THR A 45 -7.20 6.50 -3.91
C THR A 45 -7.04 7.62 -4.92
N GLU A 46 -7.50 7.43 -6.16
CA GLU A 46 -7.45 8.46 -7.20
C GLU A 46 -8.47 9.59 -6.94
N ILE A 47 -9.60 9.29 -6.29
CA ILE A 47 -10.55 10.32 -5.86
C ILE A 47 -9.90 11.17 -4.76
N LEU A 48 -9.29 10.53 -3.75
CA LEU A 48 -8.58 11.23 -2.66
C LEU A 48 -7.43 12.07 -3.21
N GLN A 49 -6.62 11.51 -4.13
CA GLN A 49 -5.55 12.24 -4.80
C GLN A 49 -6.08 13.54 -5.45
N LYS A 50 -7.21 13.45 -6.15
CA LYS A 50 -7.80 14.60 -6.84
C LYS A 50 -8.30 15.70 -5.90
N TYR A 51 -8.85 15.34 -4.74
CA TYR A 51 -9.53 16.30 -3.86
C TYR A 51 -8.73 16.71 -2.63
N LEU A 52 -7.66 15.99 -2.29
CA LEU A 52 -6.88 16.23 -1.08
C LEU A 52 -5.41 16.51 -1.33
N ALA A 53 -4.87 16.11 -2.51
CA ALA A 53 -3.47 16.38 -2.79
C ALA A 53 -3.23 17.85 -3.01
N HIS A 54 -2.24 18.39 -2.31
CA HIS A 54 -1.61 19.66 -2.57
C HIS A 54 -0.37 19.46 -3.45
N ASP A 55 0.32 20.53 -3.82
CA ASP A 55 1.46 20.54 -4.75
C ASP A 55 2.43 19.35 -4.55
N ASN A 56 2.60 18.54 -5.58
CA ASN A 56 3.50 17.39 -5.64
C ASN A 56 3.22 16.24 -4.64
N GLN A 57 2.11 16.27 -3.90
CA GLN A 57 1.73 15.13 -3.08
C GLN A 57 1.22 13.96 -3.94
N LEU A 58 1.70 12.76 -3.65
CA LEU A 58 1.26 11.53 -4.31
C LEU A 58 0.66 10.57 -3.30
N ALA A 59 -0.60 10.20 -3.53
CA ALA A 59 -1.24 9.15 -2.75
C ALA A 59 -0.59 7.81 -3.03
N GLU A 60 -0.04 7.18 -2.01
CA GLU A 60 0.57 5.86 -2.08
C GLU A 60 -0.23 4.83 -1.30
N MET A 61 -0.08 3.56 -1.65
CA MET A 61 -0.79 2.46 -1.01
C MET A 61 0.17 1.67 -0.13
N LEU A 62 -0.07 1.74 1.17
CA LEU A 62 0.55 0.92 2.19
C LEU A 62 -0.47 -0.14 2.65
N PHE A 63 -0.10 -1.40 2.59
CA PHE A 63 -0.89 -2.48 3.17
C PHE A 63 -0.31 -2.85 4.52
N LEU A 64 -1.18 -3.06 5.51
CA LEU A 64 -0.75 -3.39 6.85
C LEU A 64 -1.67 -4.41 7.51
N ALA A 65 -1.08 -5.23 8.37
CA ALA A 65 -1.75 -6.12 9.30
C ALA A 65 -0.84 -6.25 10.53
N ASN A 66 -1.23 -5.64 11.64
CA ASN A 66 -0.36 -5.50 12.83
C ASN A 66 1.02 -4.94 12.46
N ASN A 67 2.07 -5.70 12.79
CA ASN A 67 3.47 -5.38 12.50
C ASN A 67 3.89 -5.62 11.03
N PHE A 68 3.15 -6.41 10.27
CA PHE A 68 3.46 -6.69 8.87
C PHE A 68 2.94 -5.56 7.96
N LYS A 69 3.85 -4.77 7.39
CA LYS A 69 3.52 -3.63 6.51
C LYS A 69 4.24 -3.75 5.18
N VAL A 70 3.54 -3.47 4.08
CA VAL A 70 4.06 -3.58 2.71
C VAL A 70 3.69 -2.34 1.89
N LEU A 71 4.70 -1.64 1.37
CA LEU A 71 4.53 -0.59 0.36
C LEU A 71 4.65 -1.19 -1.03
N LEU A 72 3.81 -0.73 -1.97
CA LEU A 72 3.90 -1.09 -3.39
C LEU A 72 4.53 0.04 -4.20
N LEU A 73 5.67 -0.23 -4.86
CA LEU A 73 6.29 0.73 -5.79
C LEU A 73 5.45 0.90 -7.04
N THR A 74 4.89 -0.17 -7.58
CA THR A 74 3.91 -0.12 -8.67
C THR A 74 2.64 -0.87 -8.27
N ARG A 75 1.48 -0.40 -8.79
CA ARG A 75 0.17 -0.90 -8.38
C ARG A 75 -0.49 -1.67 -9.53
N HIS A 76 -1.58 -1.19 -10.05
CA HIS A 76 -2.42 -1.81 -11.09
C HIS A 76 -1.81 -1.65 -12.49
N VAL A 77 -0.63 -2.23 -12.70
CA VAL A 77 0.10 -2.21 -13.98
C VAL A 77 0.37 -3.65 -14.40
N ALA A 78 0.18 -3.97 -15.67
CA ALA A 78 0.56 -5.29 -16.19
C ALA A 78 2.07 -5.52 -16.00
N LEU A 79 2.48 -6.73 -15.58
CA LEU A 79 3.89 -7.03 -15.27
C LEU A 79 4.84 -6.61 -16.39
N LYS A 80 4.49 -6.90 -17.66
CA LYS A 80 5.28 -6.51 -18.84
C LYS A 80 5.42 -4.99 -19.06
N ASN A 81 4.59 -4.20 -18.40
CA ASN A 81 4.55 -2.73 -18.52
C ASN A 81 5.12 -2.04 -17.28
N ILE A 82 5.66 -2.79 -16.32
CA ILE A 82 6.31 -2.20 -15.16
C ILE A 82 7.55 -1.45 -15.63
N ASN A 83 7.56 -0.16 -15.36
CA ASN A 83 8.70 0.70 -15.62
C ASN A 83 9.17 1.33 -14.30
N LEU A 84 10.09 0.65 -13.62
CA LEU A 84 10.76 1.20 -12.45
C LEU A 84 11.83 2.19 -12.90
N THR A 85 11.92 3.30 -12.19
CA THR A 85 13.05 4.23 -12.31
C THR A 85 13.65 4.49 -10.94
N LYS A 86 14.92 4.85 -10.90
CA LYS A 86 15.59 5.22 -9.65
C LYS A 86 14.86 6.35 -8.94
N GLU A 87 14.38 7.35 -9.68
CA GLU A 87 13.65 8.51 -9.16
C GLU A 87 12.35 8.09 -8.48
N LEU A 88 11.55 7.24 -9.14
CA LEU A 88 10.30 6.69 -8.58
C LEU A 88 10.55 5.96 -7.26
N VAL A 89 11.56 5.10 -7.22
CA VAL A 89 11.91 4.32 -6.01
C VAL A 89 12.33 5.26 -4.88
N VAL A 90 13.20 6.22 -5.17
CA VAL A 90 13.69 7.20 -4.16
C VAL A 90 12.54 8.04 -3.63
N GLU A 91 11.69 8.60 -4.49
CA GLU A 91 10.57 9.46 -4.10
C GLU A 91 9.60 8.72 -3.18
N LYS A 92 9.14 7.54 -3.58
CA LYS A 92 8.17 6.76 -2.80
C LYS A 92 8.71 6.35 -1.42
N ILE A 93 9.98 5.98 -1.34
CA ILE A 93 10.58 5.57 -0.06
C ILE A 93 10.83 6.78 0.85
N LEU A 94 11.15 7.95 0.31
CA LEU A 94 11.23 9.17 1.10
C LEU A 94 9.86 9.58 1.65
N ASN A 95 8.80 9.49 0.85
CA ASN A 95 7.43 9.73 1.30
C ASN A 95 7.04 8.74 2.41
N LEU A 96 7.34 7.45 2.24
CA LEU A 96 7.12 6.44 3.27
C LEU A 96 7.85 6.77 4.57
N ARG A 97 9.13 7.16 4.53
CA ARG A 97 9.89 7.58 5.72
C ARG A 97 9.23 8.75 6.42
N GLY A 98 8.81 9.77 5.67
CA GLY A 98 8.09 10.92 6.21
C GLY A 98 6.82 10.50 6.94
N PHE A 99 6.05 9.61 6.32
CA PHE A 99 4.83 9.07 6.91
C PHE A 99 5.10 8.29 8.21
N PHE A 100 6.13 7.43 8.25
CA PHE A 100 6.49 6.68 9.46
C PHE A 100 6.87 7.58 10.63
N ARG A 101 7.59 8.67 10.36
CA ARG A 101 7.94 9.67 11.39
C ARG A 101 6.71 10.40 11.91
N GLN A 102 5.83 10.83 11.02
CA GLN A 102 4.69 11.67 11.37
C GLN A 102 3.57 10.88 12.06
N HIS A 103 3.31 9.64 11.63
CA HIS A 103 2.10 8.90 12.04
C HIS A 103 2.38 7.67 12.89
N PHE A 104 3.54 7.04 12.75
CA PHE A 104 3.93 5.91 13.61
C PHE A 104 4.94 6.28 14.69
N ASN A 105 5.40 7.56 14.74
CA ASN A 105 6.42 8.06 15.67
C ASN A 105 7.74 7.25 15.61
N ILE A 106 8.08 6.73 14.43
CA ILE A 106 9.33 5.98 14.21
C ILE A 106 10.32 6.88 13.46
N GLU A 107 11.28 7.47 14.19
CA GLU A 107 12.23 8.44 13.64
C GLU A 107 13.17 7.86 12.58
N ASN A 108 13.59 6.61 12.75
CA ASN A 108 14.52 5.94 11.84
C ASN A 108 13.99 4.56 11.43
N PRO A 109 12.90 4.49 10.65
CA PRO A 109 12.30 3.22 10.25
C PRO A 109 13.27 2.39 9.40
N LYS A 110 13.27 1.08 9.65
CA LYS A 110 14.05 0.09 8.91
C LYS A 110 13.21 -0.48 7.77
N PHE A 111 13.66 -0.29 6.55
CA PHE A 111 12.97 -0.79 5.36
C PHE A 111 13.69 -1.98 4.74
N ALA A 112 12.94 -2.97 4.30
CA ALA A 112 13.45 -4.09 3.52
C ALA A 112 12.96 -3.98 2.08
N LEU A 113 13.87 -3.86 1.11
CA LEU A 113 13.54 -3.78 -0.30
C LEU A 113 13.57 -5.17 -0.93
N CYS A 114 12.46 -5.60 -1.54
CA CYS A 114 12.40 -6.82 -2.34
C CYS A 114 13.25 -6.66 -3.61
N GLY A 115 13.95 -7.72 -4.01
CA GLY A 115 14.44 -7.84 -5.38
C GLY A 115 13.29 -7.81 -6.38
N PHE A 116 13.54 -7.30 -7.57
CA PHE A 116 12.57 -7.32 -8.67
C PHE A 116 12.51 -8.71 -9.30
N ASN A 117 13.70 -9.27 -9.54
CA ASN A 117 13.89 -10.58 -10.14
C ASN A 117 14.05 -11.69 -9.08
N PRO A 118 13.86 -12.96 -9.46
CA PRO A 118 14.18 -14.09 -8.59
C PRO A 118 15.62 -13.98 -8.05
N HIS A 119 15.82 -14.38 -6.79
CA HIS A 119 17.13 -14.32 -6.10
C HIS A 119 17.80 -12.92 -6.14
N ALA A 120 16.97 -11.86 -6.22
CA ALA A 120 17.46 -10.47 -6.38
C ALA A 120 18.41 -10.30 -7.58
N GLY A 121 18.09 -10.96 -8.71
CA GLY A 121 18.80 -10.84 -9.97
C GLY A 121 20.05 -11.70 -10.12
N GLU A 122 20.52 -12.35 -9.02
CA GLU A 122 21.71 -13.24 -9.02
C GLU A 122 22.89 -12.64 -9.79
N ASP A 123 23.35 -11.47 -9.32
CA ASP A 123 24.44 -10.69 -9.94
C ASP A 123 24.19 -10.32 -11.42
N GLY A 124 22.92 -10.21 -11.83
CA GLY A 124 22.51 -9.82 -13.18
C GLY A 124 22.29 -10.99 -14.14
N ILE A 125 22.37 -12.23 -13.66
CA ILE A 125 22.09 -13.44 -14.46
C ILE A 125 20.59 -13.55 -14.77
N LEU A 126 19.73 -13.25 -13.80
CA LEU A 126 18.28 -13.37 -13.91
C LEU A 126 17.57 -12.03 -14.21
N GLY A 127 18.34 -10.97 -14.46
CA GLY A 127 17.83 -9.62 -14.75
C GLY A 127 18.79 -8.58 -14.21
N LYS A 128 18.66 -7.35 -14.66
CA LYS A 128 19.58 -6.25 -14.31
C LYS A 128 18.92 -5.11 -13.53
N GLU A 129 17.62 -5.19 -13.28
CA GLU A 129 16.85 -4.15 -12.59
C GLU A 129 17.41 -3.84 -11.19
N GLU A 130 17.97 -4.85 -10.52
CA GLU A 130 18.66 -4.64 -9.24
C GLU A 130 19.90 -3.78 -9.41
N ILE A 131 20.75 -4.09 -10.39
CA ILE A 131 22.03 -3.41 -10.65
C ILE A 131 21.77 -2.01 -11.22
N ASP A 132 20.88 -1.91 -12.21
CA ASP A 132 20.71 -0.68 -12.98
C ASP A 132 19.79 0.34 -12.28
N ILE A 133 18.86 -0.12 -11.41
CA ILE A 133 17.83 0.73 -10.82
C ILE A 133 17.82 0.67 -9.29
N LEU A 134 17.64 -0.54 -8.70
CA LEU A 134 17.35 -0.65 -7.27
C LEU A 134 18.56 -0.34 -6.40
N ILE A 135 19.75 -0.86 -6.73
CA ILE A 135 20.99 -0.58 -5.98
C ILE A 135 21.34 0.91 -6.04
N PRO A 136 21.37 1.58 -7.22
CA PRO A 136 21.57 3.02 -7.30
C PRO A 136 20.51 3.86 -6.54
N ALA A 137 19.26 3.37 -6.47
CA ALA A 137 18.23 4.01 -5.66
C ALA A 137 18.50 3.87 -4.15
N VAL A 138 18.91 2.67 -3.71
CA VAL A 138 19.28 2.41 -2.31
C VAL A 138 20.48 3.27 -1.89
N ASP A 139 21.50 3.38 -2.72
CA ASP A 139 22.68 4.20 -2.41
C ASP A 139 22.27 5.67 -2.22
N LYS A 140 21.43 6.19 -3.11
CA LYS A 140 20.87 7.55 -3.00
C LYS A 140 20.01 7.75 -1.74
N LEU A 141 19.24 6.75 -1.35
CA LEU A 141 18.43 6.78 -0.14
C LEU A 141 19.29 6.77 1.13
N ARG A 142 20.36 5.96 1.14
CA ARG A 142 21.31 5.90 2.26
C ARG A 142 22.10 7.20 2.42
N GLU A 143 22.50 7.86 1.34
CA GLU A 143 23.07 9.21 1.37
C GLU A 143 22.12 10.22 2.05
N LYS A 144 20.80 10.02 1.92
CA LYS A 144 19.77 10.83 2.58
C LYS A 144 19.39 10.34 4.00
N GLY A 145 20.15 9.38 4.55
CA GLY A 145 19.96 8.85 5.90
C GLY A 145 18.76 7.90 6.03
N VAL A 146 18.32 7.24 4.95
CA VAL A 146 17.28 6.21 5.02
C VAL A 146 17.91 4.87 5.41
N ASN A 147 17.37 4.23 6.42
CA ASN A 147 17.77 2.89 6.84
C ASN A 147 17.04 1.85 5.98
N ILE A 148 17.71 1.36 4.94
CA ILE A 148 17.14 0.45 3.95
C ILE A 148 18.15 -0.64 3.55
N THR A 149 17.67 -1.86 3.32
CA THR A 149 18.50 -2.97 2.82
C THR A 149 18.89 -2.74 1.35
N LYS A 150 19.90 -3.47 0.86
CA LYS A 150 20.00 -3.78 -0.56
C LYS A 150 18.78 -4.62 -0.97
N PRO A 151 18.50 -4.77 -2.29
CA PRO A 151 17.47 -5.71 -2.74
C PRO A 151 17.70 -7.11 -2.19
N LEU A 152 16.67 -7.71 -1.58
CA LEU A 152 16.72 -9.05 -0.99
C LEU A 152 15.77 -9.99 -1.75
N PRO A 153 16.09 -11.28 -1.88
CA PRO A 153 15.17 -12.26 -2.48
C PRO A 153 13.81 -12.24 -1.78
N ALA A 154 12.74 -11.95 -2.53
CA ALA A 154 11.42 -11.72 -1.97
C ALA A 154 10.82 -12.99 -1.33
N ASP A 155 11.10 -14.15 -1.90
CA ASP A 155 10.63 -15.46 -1.41
C ASP A 155 11.08 -15.75 0.01
N THR A 156 12.33 -15.49 0.33
CA THR A 156 12.89 -15.67 1.69
C THR A 156 12.58 -14.51 2.62
N LEU A 157 12.51 -13.28 2.09
CA LEU A 157 12.25 -12.09 2.88
C LEU A 157 10.88 -12.14 3.56
N PHE A 158 9.84 -12.58 2.86
CA PHE A 158 8.49 -12.68 3.41
C PHE A 158 8.29 -13.86 4.39
N VAL A 159 9.17 -14.84 4.40
CA VAL A 159 9.17 -15.88 5.46
C VAL A 159 9.43 -15.26 6.84
N GLU A 160 10.37 -14.31 6.92
CA GLU A 160 10.64 -13.58 8.16
C GLU A 160 9.41 -12.77 8.62
N ALA A 161 8.80 -12.01 7.69
CA ALA A 161 7.60 -11.22 7.97
C ALA A 161 6.43 -12.08 8.48
N ALA A 162 6.22 -13.26 7.89
CA ALA A 162 5.18 -14.19 8.31
C ALA A 162 5.45 -14.73 9.72
N ARG A 163 6.71 -15.08 10.02
CA ARG A 163 7.11 -15.55 11.35
C ARG A 163 6.84 -14.49 12.42
N GLU A 164 7.32 -13.24 12.19
CA GLU A 164 7.10 -12.12 13.10
C GLU A 164 5.61 -11.83 13.34
N TYR A 165 4.79 -11.97 12.30
CA TYR A 165 3.34 -11.77 12.40
C TYR A 165 2.67 -12.83 13.30
N PHE A 166 2.98 -14.13 13.11
CA PHE A 166 2.36 -15.20 13.87
C PHE A 166 2.90 -15.32 15.31
N GLU A 167 4.15 -14.92 15.54
CA GLU A 167 4.74 -14.94 16.88
C GLU A 167 4.36 -13.70 17.71
N GLU A 168 3.56 -12.78 17.15
CA GLU A 168 3.12 -11.53 17.80
C GLU A 168 4.29 -10.76 18.44
N GLN A 169 5.45 -10.81 17.81
CA GLN A 169 6.66 -10.17 18.34
C GLN A 169 6.48 -8.66 18.46
N THR A 170 6.89 -8.12 19.59
CA THR A 170 6.87 -6.67 19.84
C THR A 170 8.01 -5.92 19.14
N SER A 171 9.09 -6.62 18.79
CA SER A 171 10.20 -6.08 18.00
C SER A 171 10.28 -6.78 16.65
N VAL A 172 10.15 -6.00 15.57
CA VAL A 172 10.28 -6.49 14.20
C VAL A 172 11.65 -6.18 13.64
N LYS A 173 12.13 -7.02 12.74
CA LYS A 173 13.39 -6.81 12.03
C LYS A 173 13.31 -5.62 11.08
N TYR A 174 12.18 -5.46 10.40
CA TYR A 174 11.89 -4.38 9.48
C TYR A 174 10.52 -3.77 9.75
N ASP A 175 10.47 -2.45 9.75
CA ASP A 175 9.22 -1.71 9.96
C ASP A 175 8.30 -1.75 8.74
N CYS A 176 8.85 -1.92 7.54
CA CYS A 176 8.08 -2.08 6.31
C CYS A 176 8.88 -2.82 5.23
N TYR A 177 8.19 -3.64 4.49
CA TYR A 177 8.66 -4.35 3.31
C TYR A 177 8.25 -3.57 2.06
N ILE A 178 9.16 -3.42 1.09
CA ILE A 178 8.91 -2.65 -0.13
C ILE A 178 8.89 -3.61 -1.31
N ALA A 179 7.71 -3.78 -1.88
CA ALA A 179 7.49 -4.63 -3.04
C ALA A 179 7.50 -3.81 -4.33
N ASN A 180 8.09 -4.36 -5.38
CA ASN A 180 8.23 -3.68 -6.67
C ASN A 180 6.91 -3.65 -7.45
N TYR A 181 6.05 -4.65 -7.27
CA TYR A 181 4.77 -4.77 -7.97
C TYR A 181 3.70 -5.38 -7.07
N HIS A 182 2.45 -5.23 -7.52
CA HIS A 182 1.25 -5.54 -6.77
C HIS A 182 1.28 -6.94 -6.13
N ASP A 183 1.42 -7.99 -6.92
CA ASP A 183 1.31 -9.37 -6.42
C ASP A 183 2.49 -9.79 -5.56
N GLN A 184 3.71 -9.24 -5.82
CA GLN A 184 4.87 -9.47 -4.97
C GLN A 184 4.61 -9.09 -3.50
N GLY A 185 3.87 -8.00 -3.28
CA GLY A 185 3.54 -7.53 -1.93
C GLY A 185 2.22 -8.09 -1.40
N LEU A 186 1.17 -8.18 -2.24
CA LEU A 186 -0.16 -8.53 -1.75
C LEU A 186 -0.36 -10.02 -1.54
N ILE A 187 0.27 -10.89 -2.32
CA ILE A 187 0.18 -12.34 -2.07
C ILE A 187 0.66 -12.68 -0.65
N PRO A 188 1.89 -12.30 -0.23
CA PRO A 188 2.35 -12.67 1.09
C PRO A 188 1.51 -12.08 2.22
N ILE A 189 1.21 -10.79 2.21
CA ILE A 189 0.47 -10.18 3.32
C ILE A 189 -0.97 -10.72 3.42
N LYS A 190 -1.64 -10.94 2.28
CA LYS A 190 -3.00 -11.50 2.28
C LYS A 190 -3.03 -12.99 2.62
N THR A 191 -2.02 -13.75 2.24
CA THR A 191 -1.91 -15.15 2.64
C THR A 191 -1.72 -15.30 4.15
N VAL A 192 -0.93 -14.41 4.75
CA VAL A 192 -0.64 -14.41 6.19
C VAL A 192 -1.79 -13.85 7.01
N ALA A 193 -2.32 -12.70 6.63
CA ALA A 193 -3.25 -11.93 7.46
C ALA A 193 -4.72 -12.00 7.01
N GLY A 194 -4.99 -12.46 5.78
CA GLY A 194 -6.36 -12.60 5.26
C GLY A 194 -7.17 -11.32 5.37
N ASP A 195 -8.34 -11.43 5.99
CA ASP A 195 -9.30 -10.33 6.16
C ASP A 195 -8.83 -9.23 7.13
N LYS A 196 -7.76 -9.48 7.91
CA LYS A 196 -7.14 -8.44 8.75
C LYS A 196 -6.25 -7.48 7.98
N THR A 197 -6.06 -7.69 6.68
CA THR A 197 -5.26 -6.79 5.83
C THR A 197 -6.00 -5.47 5.61
N VAL A 198 -5.37 -4.37 5.98
CA VAL A 198 -5.87 -3.01 5.77
C VAL A 198 -5.12 -2.34 4.63
N ASN A 199 -5.85 -1.66 3.75
CA ASN A 199 -5.28 -0.77 2.75
C ASN A 199 -5.27 0.65 3.31
N MET A 200 -4.09 1.23 3.50
CA MET A 200 -3.89 2.60 3.96
C MET A 200 -3.37 3.47 2.82
N THR A 201 -4.04 4.59 2.58
CA THR A 201 -3.54 5.63 1.66
C THR A 201 -2.67 6.59 2.47
N ILE A 202 -1.43 6.76 2.03
CA ILE A 202 -0.42 7.64 2.64
C ILE A 202 0.05 8.69 1.62
N GLY A 203 0.83 9.70 2.06
CA GLY A 203 1.37 10.75 1.18
C GLY A 203 0.43 11.93 0.95
N LEU A 204 -0.74 11.95 1.58
CA LEU A 204 -1.67 13.07 1.66
C LEU A 204 -1.68 13.62 3.10
N ASP A 205 -2.26 14.80 3.31
CA ASP A 205 -2.34 15.43 4.65
C ASP A 205 -3.28 14.68 5.61
N ILE A 206 -4.09 13.78 5.09
CA ILE A 206 -4.95 12.90 5.88
C ILE A 206 -4.66 11.44 5.61
N ILE A 207 -4.83 10.61 6.62
CA ILE A 207 -4.77 9.16 6.47
C ILE A 207 -6.13 8.66 5.99
N ARG A 208 -6.12 7.77 5.01
CA ARG A 208 -7.33 7.02 4.68
C ARG A 208 -7.06 5.54 4.80
N THR A 209 -7.96 4.81 5.46
CA THR A 209 -7.93 3.35 5.52
C THR A 209 -9.17 2.73 4.92
N SER A 210 -9.05 1.49 4.49
CA SER A 210 -10.15 0.64 4.07
C SER A 210 -9.80 -0.83 4.29
N PRO A 211 -10.80 -1.73 4.41
CA PRO A 211 -10.55 -3.15 4.39
C PRO A 211 -9.86 -3.59 3.09
N GLY A 212 -9.10 -4.66 3.16
CA GLY A 212 -8.35 -5.23 2.02
C GLY A 212 -9.19 -6.04 1.03
N HIS A 213 -10.51 -6.20 1.29
CA HIS A 213 -11.45 -6.92 0.42
C HIS A 213 -12.28 -5.98 -0.48
N GLY A 214 -13.02 -6.57 -1.43
CA GLY A 214 -13.93 -5.86 -2.32
C GLY A 214 -15.35 -5.75 -1.76
N THR A 215 -16.31 -5.41 -2.64
CA THR A 215 -17.72 -5.14 -2.31
C THR A 215 -18.54 -6.37 -1.95
N ALA A 216 -18.05 -7.58 -2.25
CA ALA A 216 -18.69 -8.86 -1.88
C ALA A 216 -20.21 -8.93 -2.17
N PHE A 217 -20.62 -8.55 -3.38
CA PHE A 217 -22.04 -8.52 -3.78
C PHE A 217 -22.73 -9.89 -3.69
N ASP A 218 -21.97 -10.97 -3.81
CA ASP A 218 -22.43 -12.36 -3.71
C ASP A 218 -23.02 -12.70 -2.35
N ILE A 219 -22.61 -12.02 -1.30
CA ILE A 219 -23.13 -12.20 0.07
C ILE A 219 -24.03 -11.06 0.54
N ALA A 220 -24.29 -10.06 -0.30
CA ALA A 220 -25.13 -8.92 0.06
C ALA A 220 -26.56 -9.36 0.43
N GLY A 221 -27.09 -8.89 1.55
CA GLY A 221 -28.41 -9.23 2.07
C GLY A 221 -28.51 -10.61 2.74
N LYS A 222 -27.43 -11.40 2.80
CA LYS A 222 -27.43 -12.72 3.44
C LYS A 222 -27.08 -12.70 4.93
N ASN A 223 -26.68 -11.58 5.47
CA ASN A 223 -26.29 -11.38 6.87
C ASN A 223 -25.17 -12.34 7.33
N ILE A 224 -24.19 -12.59 6.45
CA ILE A 224 -23.02 -13.46 6.68
C ILE A 224 -21.70 -12.74 6.40
N ALA A 225 -21.74 -11.41 6.25
CA ALA A 225 -20.52 -10.62 6.05
C ALA A 225 -19.66 -10.63 7.32
N ASP A 226 -18.35 -10.76 7.12
CA ASP A 226 -17.35 -10.65 8.19
C ASP A 226 -16.92 -9.17 8.31
N GLU A 227 -17.13 -8.58 9.47
CA GLU A 227 -16.78 -7.19 9.78
C GLU A 227 -15.31 -6.97 10.15
N THR A 228 -14.53 -8.03 10.31
CA THR A 228 -13.14 -7.99 10.77
C THR A 228 -12.32 -6.97 9.98
N GLY A 229 -12.39 -6.99 8.65
CA GLY A 229 -11.63 -6.07 7.81
C GLY A 229 -11.95 -4.60 8.06
N MET A 230 -13.23 -4.28 8.30
CA MET A 230 -13.66 -2.90 8.62
C MET A 230 -13.20 -2.48 10.03
N ILE A 231 -13.30 -3.39 11.00
CA ILE A 231 -12.81 -3.16 12.38
C ILE A 231 -11.31 -2.87 12.37
N GLU A 232 -10.51 -3.67 11.66
CA GLU A 232 -9.07 -3.45 11.53
C GLU A 232 -8.75 -2.14 10.80
N ALA A 233 -9.52 -1.76 9.77
CA ALA A 233 -9.36 -0.48 9.10
C ALA A 233 -9.64 0.72 10.03
N ILE A 234 -10.61 0.60 10.94
CA ILE A 234 -10.90 1.63 11.96
C ILE A 234 -9.76 1.68 12.99
N LYS A 235 -9.33 0.54 13.53
CA LYS A 235 -8.22 0.48 14.50
C LYS A 235 -6.93 1.09 13.96
N ALA A 236 -6.68 0.96 12.66
CA ALA A 236 -5.45 1.47 12.04
C ALA A 236 -5.34 3.01 11.98
N VAL A 237 -6.39 3.75 12.34
CA VAL A 237 -6.40 5.24 12.39
C VAL A 237 -6.64 5.79 13.79
N LEU A 238 -6.84 4.95 14.79
CA LEU A 238 -7.00 5.32 16.21
C LEU A 238 -5.64 5.37 16.89
#